data_64f6229423a32e3f15c7fb8d864eb408
#
_entry.id   64f6229423a32e3f15c7fb8d864eb408
#
_cell.length_a   1.000
_cell.length_b   1.000
_cell.length_c   1.000
_cell.angle_alpha   90.00
_cell.angle_beta   90.00
_cell.angle_gamma   90.00
#
_symmetry.space_group_name_H-M   'P 1'
#
loop_
_entity.id
_entity.type
_entity.pdbx_description
1 polymer ?
#
loop_
_entity_poly.entity_id
_entity_poly.type
_entity_poly.pdbx_seq_one_letter_code
_entity_poly.pdbx_strand_id
1 'polypeptide(L)'
;MSLDMTYFNEMEAKIPHGKVRTRFAPSPTGYMHVGNLRTALYTWLIARNAGGTFILRIEDTDQGRLIEGATDVIYRTLAECGLDHDEGPDVGGPVAPYIQSERRDTYGKYAELLVERGGAYYCFCEKTESAEDSGEFDRADDPCRDLPLEEAKARVAASEPYVVRQRIPKEGTTTFHDAIFGDITVENKTLDDQVLLKRDGLPTYNFANVIDDHLMGITHVVRGSEYLSSAPKYNLLYEAFGWEVPTYVHCSPVMRDSQHKMSKRHGDPSYEDLKAQGFLTPAILNYVALLGWSPRGERAEQEFFTMSELAEAFDIAGISKSPAIFDIEKLTYFNANYIRNMASEDFARAAEPFIRQSVKNEAYSAAEIAALLQARCEKLTDIPEKVDFFDALPDYDLAFYTNKKSKTDAAVSLEMLQKVLPKLEALNDWSTDGIHDMLIAFAEELGVKNATLMWPLRIACAGKLVTPGGAVEICKILGKDETIRRVKCGIEKLGG
;
A
#
# COMPACT_ATOMS: atom_id res chain seq x y z
N MET A 1 46.32 22.92 3.46
CA MET A 1 46.07 22.88 1.99
C MET A 1 44.58 23.15 1.78
N SER A 2 44.23 24.02 0.85
CA SER A 2 42.80 24.21 0.51
C SER A 2 42.25 22.91 -0.10
N LEU A 3 41.02 22.58 0.23
CA LEU A 3 40.33 21.42 -0.33
C LEU A 3 40.26 21.53 -1.86
N ASP A 4 40.50 20.43 -2.58
CA ASP A 4 40.36 20.40 -4.04
C ASP A 4 38.86 20.40 -4.41
N MET A 5 38.42 21.47 -5.03
CA MET A 5 37.01 21.66 -5.42
C MET A 5 36.61 20.93 -6.71
N THR A 6 37.57 20.32 -7.42
CA THR A 6 37.30 19.67 -8.73
C THR A 6 36.20 18.64 -8.63
N TYR A 7 36.25 17.74 -7.64
CA TYR A 7 35.22 16.71 -7.42
C TYR A 7 33.84 17.32 -7.20
N PHE A 8 33.73 18.35 -6.38
CA PHE A 8 32.42 18.96 -6.06
C PHE A 8 31.84 19.67 -7.28
N ASN A 9 32.66 20.37 -8.06
CA ASN A 9 32.24 21.02 -9.28
C ASN A 9 31.76 20.01 -10.34
N GLU A 10 32.42 18.85 -10.43
CA GLU A 10 31.97 17.76 -11.32
C GLU A 10 30.63 17.13 -10.86
N MET A 11 30.42 17.02 -9.56
CA MET A 11 29.18 16.52 -9.03
C MET A 11 28.02 17.51 -9.25
N GLU A 12 28.24 18.81 -8.98
CA GLU A 12 27.26 19.86 -9.25
C GLU A 12 26.86 19.93 -10.74
N ALA A 13 27.82 19.77 -11.65
CA ALA A 13 27.56 19.78 -13.09
C ALA A 13 26.68 18.63 -13.60
N LYS A 14 26.53 17.56 -12.81
CA LYS A 14 25.71 16.40 -13.15
C LYS A 14 24.27 16.52 -12.66
N ILE A 15 23.98 17.48 -11.78
CA ILE A 15 22.65 17.62 -11.18
C ILE A 15 21.62 17.98 -12.26
N PRO A 16 20.55 17.19 -12.42
CA PRO A 16 19.48 17.53 -13.35
C PRO A 16 18.64 18.71 -12.85
N HIS A 17 18.32 19.63 -13.75
CA HIS A 17 17.53 20.82 -13.44
C HIS A 17 16.28 20.94 -14.34
N GLY A 18 15.34 21.80 -13.97
CA GLY A 18 14.24 22.25 -14.84
C GLY A 18 12.98 21.38 -14.85
N LYS A 19 12.95 20.28 -14.10
CA LYS A 19 11.76 19.45 -13.91
C LYS A 19 11.52 19.17 -12.44
N VAL A 20 10.26 18.88 -12.09
CA VAL A 20 9.95 18.31 -10.77
C VAL A 20 10.62 16.95 -10.66
N ARG A 21 11.35 16.74 -9.58
CA ARG A 21 12.03 15.50 -9.25
C ARG A 21 11.67 15.10 -7.83
N THR A 22 11.12 13.91 -7.70
CA THR A 22 10.73 13.34 -6.41
C THR A 22 11.43 12.01 -6.19
N ARG A 23 11.49 11.56 -4.95
CA ARG A 23 12.07 10.25 -4.63
C ARG A 23 11.24 9.51 -3.59
N PHE A 24 10.99 8.24 -3.82
CA PHE A 24 10.68 7.29 -2.77
C PHE A 24 11.98 6.66 -2.29
N ALA A 25 12.24 6.77 -0.99
CA ALA A 25 13.54 6.42 -0.41
C ALA A 25 13.36 5.45 0.78
N PRO A 26 12.93 4.20 0.52
CA PRO A 26 12.70 3.23 1.57
C PRO A 26 14.00 2.62 2.09
N SER A 27 14.05 2.36 3.41
CA SER A 27 15.02 1.42 3.98
C SER A 27 14.50 -0.01 3.81
N PRO A 28 15.34 -0.98 3.40
CA PRO A 28 14.92 -2.36 3.14
C PRO A 28 14.75 -3.15 4.45
N THR A 29 13.66 -2.86 5.16
CA THR A 29 13.33 -3.43 6.49
C THR A 29 12.10 -4.33 6.50
N GLY A 30 11.70 -4.87 5.33
CA GLY A 30 10.58 -5.81 5.15
C GLY A 30 9.39 -5.22 4.37
N TYR A 31 8.21 -5.81 4.53
CA TYR A 31 7.00 -5.45 3.79
C TYR A 31 6.61 -3.97 3.92
N MET A 32 5.98 -3.46 2.86
CA MET A 32 5.55 -2.07 2.80
C MET A 32 4.20 -1.90 3.49
N HIS A 33 4.16 -1.23 4.65
CA HIS A 33 2.90 -0.92 5.31
C HIS A 33 2.15 0.22 4.59
N VAL A 34 0.83 0.34 4.85
CA VAL A 34 -0.06 1.29 4.18
C VAL A 34 0.47 2.73 4.20
N GLY A 35 1.10 3.17 5.29
CA GLY A 35 1.68 4.52 5.37
C GLY A 35 2.85 4.74 4.42
N ASN A 36 3.73 3.74 4.23
CA ASN A 36 4.83 3.80 3.28
C ASN A 36 4.31 3.74 1.84
N LEU A 37 3.31 2.88 1.57
CA LEU A 37 2.65 2.82 0.27
C LEU A 37 2.02 4.18 -0.08
N ARG A 38 1.35 4.84 0.87
CA ARG A 38 0.80 6.18 0.67
C ARG A 38 1.89 7.20 0.33
N THR A 39 3.02 7.16 1.04
CA THR A 39 4.13 8.06 0.77
C THR A 39 4.69 7.82 -0.63
N ALA A 40 4.89 6.57 -1.04
CA ALA A 40 5.32 6.20 -2.39
C ALA A 40 4.31 6.71 -3.45
N LEU A 41 3.02 6.47 -3.23
CA LEU A 41 1.94 6.90 -4.12
C LEU A 41 1.91 8.43 -4.27
N TYR A 42 1.92 9.19 -3.17
CA TYR A 42 1.91 10.65 -3.22
C TYR A 42 3.15 11.21 -3.93
N THR A 43 4.31 10.63 -3.67
CA THR A 43 5.56 10.99 -4.32
C THR A 43 5.49 10.77 -5.83
N TRP A 44 4.95 9.62 -6.25
CA TRP A 44 4.72 9.28 -7.65
C TRP A 44 3.70 10.22 -8.31
N LEU A 45 2.57 10.48 -7.63
CA LEU A 45 1.51 11.36 -8.13
C LEU A 45 2.00 12.80 -8.35
N ILE A 46 2.80 13.34 -7.44
CA ILE A 46 3.42 14.68 -7.60
C ILE A 46 4.31 14.71 -8.85
N ALA A 47 5.15 13.68 -9.05
CA ALA A 47 5.99 13.62 -10.23
C ALA A 47 5.15 13.51 -11.52
N ARG A 48 4.17 12.62 -11.55
CA ARG A 48 3.34 12.38 -12.75
C ARG A 48 2.45 13.57 -13.08
N ASN A 49 1.85 14.22 -12.08
CA ASN A 49 1.06 15.45 -12.29
C ASN A 49 1.89 16.56 -12.95
N ALA A 50 3.14 16.72 -12.53
CA ALA A 50 4.04 17.75 -13.05
C ALA A 50 4.81 17.33 -14.32
N GLY A 51 4.60 16.13 -14.88
CA GLY A 51 5.41 15.61 -15.98
C GLY A 51 6.90 15.46 -15.60
N GLY A 52 7.16 15.24 -14.32
CA GLY A 52 8.48 15.17 -13.72
C GLY A 52 9.07 13.76 -13.65
N THR A 53 10.06 13.57 -12.79
CA THR A 53 10.82 12.33 -12.62
C THR A 53 10.58 11.75 -11.23
N PHE A 54 10.22 10.48 -11.15
CA PHE A 54 10.09 9.71 -9.92
C PHE A 54 11.27 8.76 -9.76
N ILE A 55 11.99 8.88 -8.65
CA ILE A 55 13.23 8.16 -8.36
C ILE A 55 13.00 7.14 -7.24
N LEU A 56 13.54 5.93 -7.40
CA LEU A 56 13.70 4.97 -6.31
C LEU A 56 15.13 5.03 -5.78
N ARG A 57 15.31 5.36 -4.49
CA ARG A 57 16.60 5.32 -3.78
C ARG A 57 16.51 4.36 -2.60
N ILE A 58 17.43 3.40 -2.53
CA ILE A 58 17.50 2.46 -1.40
C ILE A 58 18.38 3.05 -0.30
N GLU A 59 17.82 3.22 0.91
CA GLU A 59 18.50 3.78 2.08
C GLU A 59 18.89 2.65 3.04
N ASP A 60 20.09 2.09 2.82
CA ASP A 60 20.64 0.92 3.50
C ASP A 60 21.82 1.26 4.44
N THR A 61 21.96 2.51 4.85
CA THR A 61 23.07 2.95 5.73
C THR A 61 23.03 2.40 7.15
N ASP A 62 21.86 1.89 7.60
CA ASP A 62 21.70 1.17 8.87
C ASP A 62 21.75 -0.34 8.62
N GLN A 63 22.97 -0.86 8.54
CA GLN A 63 23.26 -2.26 8.22
C GLN A 63 22.66 -3.26 9.24
N GLY A 64 22.43 -2.84 10.49
CA GLY A 64 21.88 -3.69 11.54
C GLY A 64 20.37 -3.97 11.40
N ARG A 65 19.67 -3.23 10.54
CA ARG A 65 18.22 -3.35 10.34
C ARG A 65 17.82 -3.92 8.99
N LEU A 66 18.79 -4.26 8.15
CA LEU A 66 18.52 -4.82 6.83
C LEU A 66 17.91 -6.22 6.94
N ILE A 67 16.90 -6.48 6.12
CA ILE A 67 16.27 -7.78 5.97
C ILE A 67 16.58 -8.30 4.57
N GLU A 68 17.14 -9.50 4.47
CA GLU A 68 17.40 -10.16 3.20
C GLU A 68 16.11 -10.29 2.38
N GLY A 69 16.16 -9.97 1.08
CA GLY A 69 15.00 -9.99 0.19
C GLY A 69 14.04 -8.80 0.32
N ALA A 70 14.22 -7.89 1.29
CA ALA A 70 13.32 -6.76 1.46
C ALA A 70 13.34 -5.79 0.26
N THR A 71 14.47 -5.66 -0.43
CA THR A 71 14.59 -4.85 -1.65
C THR A 71 13.73 -5.43 -2.77
N ASP A 72 13.71 -6.75 -2.94
CA ASP A 72 12.87 -7.42 -3.95
C ASP A 72 11.38 -7.22 -3.67
N VAL A 73 11.00 -7.17 -2.38
CA VAL A 73 9.62 -6.84 -1.98
C VAL A 73 9.26 -5.42 -2.40
N ILE A 74 10.17 -4.44 -2.23
CA ILE A 74 9.95 -3.06 -2.66
C ILE A 74 9.72 -3.00 -4.17
N TYR A 75 10.59 -3.60 -4.97
CA TYR A 75 10.45 -3.64 -6.44
C TYR A 75 9.14 -4.27 -6.86
N ARG A 76 8.82 -5.45 -6.33
CA ARG A 76 7.58 -6.15 -6.65
C ARG A 76 6.35 -5.33 -6.28
N THR A 77 6.32 -4.74 -5.09
CA THR A 77 5.17 -3.94 -4.64
C THR A 77 4.99 -2.71 -5.52
N LEU A 78 6.06 -1.99 -5.87
CA LEU A 78 5.97 -0.84 -6.77
C LEU A 78 5.46 -1.25 -8.16
N ALA A 79 5.99 -2.34 -8.73
CA ALA A 79 5.56 -2.86 -10.03
C ALA A 79 4.09 -3.30 -10.02
N GLU A 80 3.64 -4.04 -9.00
CA GLU A 80 2.24 -4.45 -8.85
C GLU A 80 1.30 -3.26 -8.69
N CYS A 81 1.77 -2.18 -8.05
CA CYS A 81 1.03 -0.94 -7.88
C CYS A 81 1.07 -0.02 -9.12
N GLY A 82 1.86 -0.34 -10.15
CA GLY A 82 2.06 0.53 -11.32
C GLY A 82 2.78 1.84 -10.96
N LEU A 83 3.57 1.86 -9.88
CA LEU A 83 4.37 3.01 -9.46
C LEU A 83 5.78 2.93 -10.06
N ASP A 84 5.84 2.87 -11.39
CA ASP A 84 7.09 2.73 -12.11
C ASP A 84 7.99 3.95 -11.87
N HIS A 85 9.25 3.70 -11.49
CA HIS A 85 10.26 4.72 -11.31
C HIS A 85 11.06 4.93 -12.59
N ASP A 86 11.43 6.20 -12.83
CA ASP A 86 12.18 6.61 -14.02
C ASP A 86 13.69 6.42 -13.82
N GLU A 87 14.15 6.48 -12.58
CA GLU A 87 15.53 6.29 -12.17
C GLU A 87 15.57 5.43 -10.89
N GLY A 88 16.56 4.56 -10.78
CA GLY A 88 16.71 3.68 -9.63
C GLY A 88 17.83 2.68 -9.78
N PRO A 89 18.06 1.79 -8.77
CA PRO A 89 19.17 0.84 -8.81
C PRO A 89 19.09 -0.15 -9.96
N ASP A 90 17.88 -0.55 -10.36
CA ASP A 90 17.59 -1.55 -11.39
C ASP A 90 17.49 -0.95 -12.80
N VAL A 91 17.01 0.30 -12.92
CA VAL A 91 16.84 0.98 -14.23
C VAL A 91 17.99 1.95 -14.54
N GLY A 92 18.83 2.27 -13.54
CA GLY A 92 19.90 3.26 -13.69
C GLY A 92 19.40 4.69 -13.74
N GLY A 93 20.24 5.60 -14.27
CA GLY A 93 19.93 7.03 -14.43
C GLY A 93 21.18 7.89 -14.34
N PRO A 94 21.05 9.23 -14.56
CA PRO A 94 22.19 10.14 -14.69
C PRO A 94 22.95 10.42 -13.39
N VAL A 95 22.33 10.14 -12.22
CA VAL A 95 22.88 10.49 -10.89
C VAL A 95 23.16 9.25 -10.03
N ALA A 96 23.35 8.10 -10.67
CA ALA A 96 23.73 6.86 -10.01
C ALA A 96 25.03 7.02 -9.17
N PRO A 97 25.24 6.15 -8.17
CA PRO A 97 24.38 5.02 -7.75
C PRO A 97 23.18 5.46 -6.90
N TYR A 98 22.12 4.62 -6.89
CA TYR A 98 20.86 4.87 -6.15
C TYR A 98 20.72 4.03 -4.88
N ILE A 99 21.81 3.37 -4.46
CA ILE A 99 21.93 2.66 -3.17
C ILE A 99 22.90 3.45 -2.30
N GLN A 100 22.48 3.81 -1.10
CA GLN A 100 23.27 4.72 -0.26
C GLN A 100 24.61 4.13 0.18
N SER A 101 24.70 2.84 0.48
CA SER A 101 25.96 2.18 0.85
C SER A 101 27.02 2.25 -0.27
N GLU A 102 26.62 2.34 -1.53
CA GLU A 102 27.52 2.49 -2.69
C GLU A 102 28.05 3.92 -2.85
N ARG A 103 27.49 4.89 -2.12
CA ARG A 103 27.87 6.32 -2.15
C ARG A 103 28.79 6.74 -0.99
N ARG A 104 29.31 5.80 -0.24
CA ARG A 104 30.08 6.03 1.00
C ARG A 104 31.15 7.11 0.86
N ASP A 105 31.96 7.05 -0.20
CA ASP A 105 33.05 7.99 -0.44
C ASP A 105 32.56 9.43 -0.69
N THR A 106 31.36 9.56 -1.26
CA THR A 106 30.70 10.86 -1.46
C THR A 106 30.44 11.54 -0.13
N TYR A 107 29.85 10.83 0.83
CA TYR A 107 29.50 11.41 2.13
C TYR A 107 30.74 11.87 2.91
N GLY A 108 31.81 11.10 2.89
CA GLY A 108 33.07 11.49 3.53
C GLY A 108 33.61 12.82 3.01
N LYS A 109 33.63 13.00 1.67
CA LYS A 109 34.09 14.24 1.03
C LYS A 109 33.19 15.44 1.40
N TYR A 110 31.84 15.27 1.38
CA TYR A 110 30.96 16.36 1.75
C TYR A 110 31.00 16.67 3.25
N ALA A 111 31.25 15.69 4.12
CA ALA A 111 31.51 15.94 5.53
C ALA A 111 32.74 16.78 5.75
N GLU A 112 33.85 16.48 5.04
CA GLU A 112 35.09 17.29 5.06
C GLU A 112 34.85 18.71 4.53
N LEU A 113 34.13 18.85 3.40
CA LEU A 113 33.76 20.17 2.87
C LEU A 113 32.98 20.99 3.88
N LEU A 114 32.03 20.36 4.60
CA LEU A 114 31.20 21.02 5.60
C LEU A 114 32.04 21.49 6.81
N VAL A 115 33.03 20.69 7.21
CA VAL A 115 33.98 21.08 8.26
C VAL A 115 34.81 22.28 7.81
N GLU A 116 35.33 22.29 6.59
CA GLU A 116 36.07 23.43 6.03
C GLU A 116 35.25 24.71 5.95
N ARG A 117 33.94 24.58 5.69
CA ARG A 117 32.98 25.70 5.68
C ARG A 117 32.50 26.13 7.07
N GLY A 118 32.90 25.42 8.13
CA GLY A 118 32.51 25.72 9.51
C GLY A 118 31.12 25.27 9.89
N GLY A 119 30.38 24.52 9.01
CA GLY A 119 29.08 23.95 9.28
C GLY A 119 29.12 22.62 10.05
N ALA A 120 30.32 22.05 10.23
CA ALA A 120 30.52 20.83 11.02
C ALA A 120 31.89 20.88 11.73
N TYR A 121 32.16 19.88 12.56
CA TYR A 121 33.43 19.71 13.27
C TYR A 121 33.74 18.24 13.54
N TYR A 122 35.01 17.90 13.71
CA TYR A 122 35.47 16.58 14.13
C TYR A 122 35.32 16.43 15.64
N CYS A 123 34.65 15.35 16.10
CA CYS A 123 34.48 15.04 17.51
C CYS A 123 35.17 13.71 17.81
N PHE A 124 36.12 13.72 18.77
CA PHE A 124 36.95 12.60 19.18
C PHE A 124 36.49 11.99 20.51
N CYS A 125 35.39 12.49 21.09
CA CYS A 125 34.85 12.01 22.36
C CYS A 125 34.44 10.53 22.27
N GLU A 126 34.83 9.75 23.28
CA GLU A 126 34.34 8.40 23.45
C GLU A 126 32.85 8.46 23.88
N LYS A 127 32.03 7.54 23.38
CA LYS A 127 30.68 7.36 23.92
C LYS A 127 30.79 6.90 25.35
N THR A 128 30.22 7.62 26.31
CA THR A 128 29.97 7.10 27.64
C THR A 128 28.67 6.27 27.59
N GLU A 129 28.69 5.07 28.16
CA GLU A 129 27.55 4.12 28.20
C GLU A 129 26.27 4.76 28.78
N SER A 130 26.40 5.82 29.56
CA SER A 130 25.28 6.59 30.13
C SER A 130 24.51 7.46 29.11
N ALA A 131 25.06 7.70 27.92
CA ALA A 131 24.43 8.54 26.89
C ALA A 131 23.49 7.75 25.94
N GLU A 132 23.52 6.42 25.97
CA GLU A 132 22.65 5.58 25.16
C GLU A 132 21.23 5.44 25.80
N ASP A 133 21.12 5.54 27.11
CA ASP A 133 19.86 5.30 27.84
C ASP A 133 19.04 6.59 28.10
N SER A 134 19.65 7.77 28.08
CA SER A 134 18.97 9.02 28.44
C SER A 134 18.35 9.79 27.29
N GLY A 135 18.72 9.53 26.04
CA GLY A 135 18.25 10.30 24.87
C GLY A 135 18.59 11.81 24.91
N GLU A 136 19.13 12.29 25.99
CA GLU A 136 19.61 13.65 26.20
C GLU A 136 21.13 13.69 26.12
N PHE A 137 21.65 14.03 24.97
CA PHE A 137 23.01 14.51 24.86
C PHE A 137 23.06 15.90 25.49
N ASP A 138 23.81 16.07 26.59
CA ASP A 138 23.97 17.36 27.22
C ASP A 138 24.67 18.31 26.24
N ARG A 139 23.92 19.30 25.74
CA ARG A 139 24.24 20.16 24.60
C ARG A 139 25.35 21.17 24.90
N ALA A 140 25.75 21.25 26.17
CA ALA A 140 26.56 22.36 26.62
C ALA A 140 28.06 22.16 26.42
N ASP A 141 28.59 20.93 26.38
CA ASP A 141 30.02 20.70 26.64
C ASP A 141 30.67 19.64 25.73
N ASP A 142 30.43 19.68 24.40
CA ASP A 142 31.33 18.95 23.50
C ASP A 142 32.65 19.75 23.36
N PRO A 143 33.72 19.33 24.03
CA PRO A 143 35.02 20.06 24.01
C PRO A 143 35.65 20.12 22.62
N CYS A 144 35.23 19.21 21.71
CA CYS A 144 35.73 19.18 20.35
C CYS A 144 35.11 20.26 19.45
N ARG A 145 33.95 20.81 19.87
CA ARG A 145 33.25 21.82 19.08
C ARG A 145 34.10 23.06 18.80
N ASP A 146 34.83 23.49 19.78
CA ASP A 146 35.64 24.71 19.72
C ASP A 146 37.14 24.42 19.50
N LEU A 147 37.51 23.16 19.17
CA LEU A 147 38.84 22.75 18.83
C LEU A 147 39.30 23.46 17.56
N PRO A 148 40.52 24.05 17.52
CA PRO A 148 41.08 24.65 16.31
C PRO A 148 41.12 23.65 15.16
N LEU A 149 40.66 24.05 13.96
CA LEU A 149 40.56 23.17 12.79
C LEU A 149 41.88 22.46 12.44
N GLU A 150 43.02 23.17 12.51
CA GLU A 150 44.33 22.58 12.20
C GLU A 150 44.73 21.51 13.22
N GLU A 151 44.36 21.69 14.50
CA GLU A 151 44.58 20.67 15.54
C GLU A 151 43.69 19.46 15.30
N ALA A 152 42.41 19.67 14.98
CA ALA A 152 41.50 18.59 14.64
C ALA A 152 41.97 17.78 13.43
N LYS A 153 42.45 18.45 12.36
CA LYS A 153 43.06 17.81 11.18
C LYS A 153 44.31 17.01 11.52
N ALA A 154 45.15 17.51 12.41
CA ALA A 154 46.35 16.79 12.85
C ALA A 154 45.99 15.48 13.57
N ARG A 155 44.94 15.48 14.38
CA ARG A 155 44.42 14.29 15.07
C ARG A 155 43.81 13.29 14.08
N VAL A 156 43.03 13.76 13.07
CA VAL A 156 42.54 12.94 11.97
C VAL A 156 43.67 12.28 11.19
N ALA A 157 44.72 13.08 10.84
CA ALA A 157 45.91 12.58 10.15
C ALA A 157 46.68 11.54 10.97
N ALA A 158 46.63 11.63 12.30
CA ALA A 158 47.20 10.65 13.23
C ALA A 158 46.31 9.39 13.38
N SER A 159 45.24 9.28 12.60
CA SER A 159 44.28 8.17 12.61
C SER A 159 43.52 8.00 13.95
N GLU A 160 43.36 9.08 14.70
CA GLU A 160 42.54 9.05 15.91
C GLU A 160 41.06 8.84 15.54
N PRO A 161 40.31 7.91 16.18
CA PRO A 161 38.91 7.67 15.86
C PRO A 161 38.05 8.90 16.11
N TYR A 162 37.22 9.28 15.14
CA TYR A 162 36.34 10.46 15.22
C TYR A 162 34.96 10.21 14.61
N VAL A 163 34.05 11.10 14.92
CA VAL A 163 32.79 11.31 14.18
C VAL A 163 32.78 12.75 13.66
N VAL A 164 31.97 13.02 12.63
CA VAL A 164 31.69 14.40 12.22
C VAL A 164 30.33 14.81 12.73
N ARG A 165 30.28 15.95 13.44
CA ARG A 165 29.03 16.52 13.98
C ARG A 165 28.67 17.82 13.27
N GLN A 166 27.38 18.04 13.08
CA GLN A 166 26.85 19.31 12.61
C GLN A 166 27.13 20.41 13.65
N ARG A 167 27.55 21.58 13.20
CA ARG A 167 27.74 22.76 14.06
C ARG A 167 26.49 23.63 13.96
N ILE A 168 25.53 23.42 14.87
CA ILE A 168 24.28 24.20 14.92
C ILE A 168 24.54 25.54 15.63
N PRO A 169 24.03 26.68 15.12
CA PRO A 169 24.11 27.95 15.84
C PRO A 169 23.51 27.84 17.23
N LYS A 170 24.20 28.37 18.27
CA LYS A 170 23.73 28.30 19.66
C LYS A 170 22.58 29.25 19.93
N GLU A 171 22.50 30.35 19.18
CA GLU A 171 21.52 31.43 19.34
C GLU A 171 20.70 31.62 18.08
N GLY A 172 19.59 32.37 18.20
CA GLY A 172 18.68 32.67 17.10
C GLY A 172 17.66 31.60 16.85
N THR A 173 17.03 31.67 15.68
CA THR A 173 15.96 30.75 15.25
C THR A 173 16.21 30.26 13.84
N THR A 174 15.76 29.06 13.54
CA THR A 174 15.70 28.52 12.20
C THR A 174 14.24 28.35 11.77
N THR A 175 13.89 28.93 10.62
CA THR A 175 12.56 28.82 10.01
C THR A 175 12.65 28.01 8.74
N PHE A 176 11.75 27.06 8.55
CA PHE A 176 11.58 26.34 7.28
C PHE A 176 10.13 26.36 6.83
N HIS A 177 9.92 26.29 5.54
CA HIS A 177 8.59 26.23 4.94
C HIS A 177 8.23 24.80 4.60
N ASP A 178 7.05 24.36 5.07
CA ASP A 178 6.44 23.08 4.68
C ASP A 178 5.16 23.34 3.89
N ALA A 179 5.00 22.68 2.76
CA ALA A 179 3.85 22.90 1.87
C ALA A 179 2.50 22.57 2.53
N ILE A 180 2.51 21.72 3.56
CA ILE A 180 1.30 21.31 4.30
C ILE A 180 1.14 22.11 5.58
N PHE A 181 2.21 22.20 6.39
CA PHE A 181 2.14 22.82 7.73
C PHE A 181 2.42 24.31 7.72
N GLY A 182 2.95 24.87 6.63
CA GLY A 182 3.35 26.28 6.51
C GLY A 182 4.70 26.55 7.16
N ASP A 183 4.93 27.79 7.57
CA ASP A 183 6.19 28.19 8.18
C ASP A 183 6.30 27.67 9.62
N ILE A 184 7.40 26.98 9.92
CA ILE A 184 7.72 26.44 11.24
C ILE A 184 9.03 27.03 11.70
N THR A 185 9.02 27.69 12.85
CA THR A 185 10.19 28.33 13.46
C THR A 185 10.53 27.64 14.78
N VAL A 186 11.81 27.28 14.93
CA VAL A 186 12.34 26.69 16.16
C VAL A 186 13.52 27.50 16.68
N GLU A 187 13.69 27.54 18.00
CA GLU A 187 14.89 28.15 18.61
C GLU A 187 16.08 27.22 18.44
N ASN A 188 17.20 27.72 17.90
CA ASN A 188 18.39 26.91 17.62
C ASN A 188 18.95 26.24 18.87
N LYS A 189 18.82 26.87 20.05
CA LYS A 189 19.21 26.28 21.33
C LYS A 189 18.47 24.98 21.67
N THR A 190 17.35 24.66 21.00
CA THR A 190 16.62 23.41 21.18
C THR A 190 17.12 22.29 20.29
N LEU A 191 18.01 22.58 19.33
CA LEU A 191 18.59 21.63 18.41
C LEU A 191 19.94 21.13 18.97
N ASP A 192 20.23 19.86 18.78
CA ASP A 192 21.52 19.25 19.14
C ASP A 192 22.47 19.16 17.94
N ASP A 193 23.76 19.16 18.20
CA ASP A 193 24.82 18.91 17.21
C ASP A 193 24.82 17.42 16.84
N GLN A 194 23.95 17.05 15.91
CA GLN A 194 23.80 15.66 15.50
C GLN A 194 25.04 15.09 14.82
N VAL A 195 25.27 13.78 14.94
CA VAL A 195 26.29 13.10 14.17
C VAL A 195 25.89 13.05 12.70
N LEU A 196 26.78 13.46 11.81
CA LEU A 196 26.63 13.41 10.36
C LEU A 196 27.33 12.18 9.77
N LEU A 197 28.59 11.96 10.17
CA LEU A 197 29.40 10.82 9.74
C LEU A 197 29.82 10.00 10.97
N LYS A 198 29.55 8.70 10.93
CA LYS A 198 29.88 7.75 11.99
C LYS A 198 31.36 7.35 11.94
N ARG A 199 31.90 6.73 13.00
CA ARG A 199 33.28 6.25 13.09
C ARG A 199 33.67 5.24 12.02
N ASP A 200 32.70 4.47 11.52
CA ASP A 200 32.87 3.51 10.43
C ASP A 200 32.89 4.17 9.04
N GLY A 201 32.77 5.51 8.97
CA GLY A 201 32.72 6.29 7.74
C GLY A 201 31.36 6.25 7.01
N LEU A 202 30.33 5.61 7.58
CA LEU A 202 28.97 5.68 7.05
C LEU A 202 28.26 6.93 7.56
N PRO A 203 27.42 7.57 6.73
CA PRO A 203 26.61 8.70 7.15
C PRO A 203 25.49 8.26 8.07
N THR A 204 24.98 9.19 8.87
CA THR A 204 23.64 9.04 9.45
C THR A 204 22.59 9.32 8.39
N TYR A 205 21.37 8.85 8.64
CA TYR A 205 20.20 9.14 7.78
C TYR A 205 20.06 10.64 7.50
N ASN A 206 20.15 11.46 8.53
CA ASN A 206 19.97 12.91 8.43
C ASN A 206 20.98 13.62 7.54
N PHE A 207 22.18 13.07 7.39
CA PHE A 207 23.19 13.61 6.50
C PHE A 207 23.07 13.06 5.09
N ALA A 208 22.93 11.73 4.96
CA ALA A 208 22.83 11.06 3.67
C ALA A 208 21.69 11.63 2.83
N ASN A 209 20.48 11.80 3.44
CA ASN A 209 19.33 12.28 2.68
C ASN A 209 19.52 13.69 2.11
N VAL A 210 20.17 14.61 2.83
CA VAL A 210 20.43 15.99 2.36
C VAL A 210 21.41 15.97 1.18
N ILE A 211 22.51 15.22 1.30
CA ILE A 211 23.51 15.09 0.24
C ILE A 211 22.90 14.47 -1.01
N ASP A 212 22.15 13.39 -0.85
CA ASP A 212 21.56 12.69 -1.98
C ASP A 212 20.42 13.48 -2.62
N ASP A 213 19.56 14.10 -1.83
CA ASP A 213 18.48 14.92 -2.35
C ASP A 213 19.03 16.08 -3.18
N HIS A 214 20.11 16.74 -2.74
CA HIS A 214 20.78 17.76 -3.53
C HIS A 214 21.40 17.18 -4.81
N LEU A 215 22.26 16.18 -4.69
CA LEU A 215 23.00 15.61 -5.83
C LEU A 215 22.13 14.90 -6.86
N MET A 216 20.94 14.44 -6.45
CA MET A 216 19.94 13.86 -7.34
C MET A 216 18.94 14.91 -7.90
N GLY A 217 19.12 16.18 -7.54
CA GLY A 217 18.28 17.30 -7.99
C GLY A 217 16.85 17.19 -7.52
N ILE A 218 16.63 16.64 -6.32
CA ILE A 218 15.28 16.48 -5.75
C ILE A 218 14.68 17.85 -5.45
N THR A 219 13.51 18.11 -6.02
CA THR A 219 12.78 19.36 -5.85
C THR A 219 11.70 19.29 -4.79
N HIS A 220 11.13 18.10 -4.56
CA HIS A 220 10.07 17.87 -3.57
C HIS A 220 10.38 16.65 -2.72
N VAL A 221 10.42 16.86 -1.41
CA VAL A 221 10.70 15.84 -0.40
C VAL A 221 9.41 15.45 0.30
N VAL A 222 8.83 14.33 -0.10
CA VAL A 222 7.62 13.76 0.51
C VAL A 222 8.01 12.74 1.55
N ARG A 223 7.51 12.86 2.79
CA ARG A 223 7.77 11.93 3.90
C ARG A 223 6.79 12.11 5.05
N GLY A 224 6.87 11.28 6.09
CA GLY A 224 6.01 11.37 7.26
C GLY A 224 6.31 12.59 8.12
N SER A 225 5.31 13.08 8.84
CA SER A 225 5.42 14.26 9.72
C SER A 225 6.33 14.04 10.94
N GLU A 226 6.77 12.83 11.23
CA GLU A 226 7.80 12.53 12.22
C GLU A 226 9.13 13.22 11.95
N TYR A 227 9.40 13.60 10.71
CA TYR A 227 10.62 14.32 10.30
C TYR A 227 10.53 15.85 10.46
N LEU A 228 9.38 16.40 10.84
CA LEU A 228 9.22 17.84 11.07
C LEU A 228 10.22 18.36 12.13
N SER A 229 10.46 17.58 13.19
CA SER A 229 11.43 17.94 14.23
C SER A 229 12.89 17.95 13.75
N SER A 230 13.21 17.21 12.69
CA SER A 230 14.54 17.17 12.10
C SER A 230 14.74 18.19 10.96
N ALA A 231 13.65 18.69 10.37
CA ALA A 231 13.71 19.59 9.22
C ALA A 231 14.54 20.87 9.46
N PRO A 232 14.56 21.51 10.65
CA PRO A 232 15.43 22.65 10.90
C PRO A 232 16.92 22.30 10.73
N LYS A 233 17.34 21.10 11.15
CA LYS A 233 18.72 20.63 11.00
C LYS A 233 19.10 20.43 9.53
N TYR A 234 18.13 19.96 8.70
CA TYR A 234 18.35 19.84 7.26
C TYR A 234 18.51 21.21 6.59
N ASN A 235 17.67 22.20 6.95
CA ASN A 235 17.79 23.56 6.45
C ASN A 235 19.18 24.13 6.76
N LEU A 236 19.65 23.99 7.99
CA LEU A 236 20.97 24.43 8.37
C LEU A 236 22.11 23.74 7.60
N LEU A 237 21.93 22.48 7.17
CA LEU A 237 22.87 21.80 6.27
C LEU A 237 22.83 22.41 4.87
N TYR A 238 21.65 22.62 4.29
CA TYR A 238 21.50 23.28 2.98
C TYR A 238 22.13 24.67 2.99
N GLU A 239 21.88 25.47 4.03
CA GLU A 239 22.46 26.80 4.20
C GLU A 239 23.99 26.74 4.31
N ALA A 240 24.55 25.83 5.09
CA ALA A 240 26.00 25.69 5.27
C ALA A 240 26.70 25.24 3.97
N PHE A 241 26.02 24.48 3.11
CA PHE A 241 26.50 24.15 1.78
C PHE A 241 26.23 25.26 0.75
N GLY A 242 25.36 26.22 1.03
CA GLY A 242 24.91 27.24 0.08
C GLY A 242 23.98 26.67 -1.00
N TRP A 243 23.24 25.63 -0.68
CA TRP A 243 22.29 24.94 -1.57
C TRP A 243 20.86 25.44 -1.38
N GLU A 244 20.05 25.30 -2.42
CA GLU A 244 18.60 25.54 -2.34
C GLU A 244 17.92 24.43 -1.53
N VAL A 245 16.98 24.81 -0.66
CA VAL A 245 16.16 23.88 0.12
C VAL A 245 15.04 23.36 -0.77
N PRO A 246 14.83 22.04 -0.87
CA PRO A 246 13.70 21.50 -1.63
C PRO A 246 12.37 21.82 -0.95
N THR A 247 11.28 21.75 -1.69
CA THR A 247 9.92 21.84 -1.13
C THR A 247 9.64 20.66 -0.22
N TYR A 248 9.44 20.90 1.06
CA TYR A 248 9.01 19.85 2.00
C TYR A 248 7.52 19.61 1.94
N VAL A 249 7.14 18.33 1.92
CA VAL A 249 5.75 17.85 1.95
C VAL A 249 5.65 16.78 3.05
N HIS A 250 5.40 17.21 4.27
CA HIS A 250 5.27 16.28 5.40
C HIS A 250 3.82 15.81 5.54
N CYS A 251 3.59 14.52 5.35
CA CYS A 251 2.28 13.90 5.45
C CYS A 251 1.98 13.46 6.88
N SER A 252 0.81 13.81 7.38
CA SER A 252 0.32 13.34 8.68
C SER A 252 0.23 11.81 8.71
N PRO A 253 0.36 11.15 9.87
CA PRO A 253 0.39 9.70 9.95
C PRO A 253 -0.95 9.07 9.54
N VAL A 254 -0.90 7.82 9.08
CA VAL A 254 -2.07 6.95 9.02
C VAL A 254 -2.23 6.30 10.39
N MET A 255 -3.40 6.46 10.98
CA MET A 255 -3.75 5.96 12.30
C MET A 255 -4.59 4.69 12.18
N ARG A 256 -4.46 3.78 13.13
CA ARG A 256 -5.36 2.63 13.30
C ARG A 256 -6.67 3.06 13.98
N ASP A 257 -6.55 3.97 14.93
CA ASP A 257 -7.66 4.55 15.68
C ASP A 257 -7.29 6.00 16.09
N SER A 258 -8.11 6.66 16.87
CA SER A 258 -7.89 8.06 17.28
C SER A 258 -6.61 8.31 18.12
N GLN A 259 -5.96 7.26 18.62
CA GLN A 259 -4.82 7.36 19.53
C GLN A 259 -3.55 6.65 19.01
N HIS A 260 -3.69 5.62 18.19
CA HIS A 260 -2.59 4.76 17.81
C HIS A 260 -2.25 4.87 16.32
N LYS A 261 -0.99 5.17 16.03
CA LYS A 261 -0.42 5.10 14.67
C LYS A 261 -0.40 3.66 14.19
N MET A 262 -0.70 3.44 12.91
CA MET A 262 -0.52 2.12 12.29
C MET A 262 0.94 1.67 12.37
N SER A 263 1.15 0.42 12.76
CA SER A 263 2.48 -0.16 12.91
C SER A 263 2.45 -1.68 12.69
N LYS A 264 3.41 -2.18 11.92
CA LYS A 264 3.62 -3.64 11.73
C LYS A 264 3.72 -4.42 13.05
N ARG A 265 4.32 -3.81 14.10
CA ARG A 265 4.48 -4.44 15.42
C ARG A 265 3.15 -4.75 16.10
N HIS A 266 2.07 -4.12 15.68
CA HIS A 266 0.73 -4.31 16.23
C HIS A 266 -0.20 -5.09 15.29
N GLY A 267 0.34 -5.69 14.21
CA GLY A 267 -0.44 -6.51 13.28
C GLY A 267 -1.27 -5.70 12.28
N ASP A 268 -0.96 -4.41 12.09
CA ASP A 268 -1.63 -3.61 11.06
C ASP A 268 -1.19 -4.08 9.65
N PRO A 269 -2.11 -4.13 8.68
CA PRO A 269 -1.85 -4.78 7.41
C PRO A 269 -0.80 -4.05 6.56
N SER A 270 0.06 -4.82 5.92
CA SER A 270 0.87 -4.40 4.78
C SER A 270 0.06 -4.43 3.49
N TYR A 271 0.63 -3.94 2.39
CA TYR A 271 0.04 -4.12 1.06
C TYR A 271 -0.16 -5.60 0.73
N GLU A 272 0.83 -6.42 1.02
CA GLU A 272 0.81 -7.87 0.79
C GLU A 272 -0.30 -8.55 1.60
N ASP A 273 -0.51 -8.13 2.85
CA ASP A 273 -1.59 -8.65 3.70
C ASP A 273 -2.97 -8.29 3.12
N LEU A 274 -3.14 -7.07 2.61
CA LEU A 274 -4.39 -6.66 1.95
C LEU A 274 -4.64 -7.47 0.67
N LYS A 275 -3.61 -7.72 -0.13
CA LYS A 275 -3.70 -8.60 -1.30
C LYS A 275 -4.09 -10.02 -0.91
N ALA A 276 -3.46 -10.57 0.12
CA ALA A 276 -3.78 -11.90 0.65
C ALA A 276 -5.22 -11.99 1.19
N GLN A 277 -5.78 -10.88 1.70
CA GLN A 277 -7.18 -10.77 2.10
C GLN A 277 -8.15 -10.60 0.92
N GLY A 278 -7.67 -10.59 -0.33
CA GLY A 278 -8.49 -10.55 -1.53
C GLY A 278 -8.89 -9.15 -2.00
N PHE A 279 -8.18 -8.11 -1.54
CA PHE A 279 -8.37 -6.77 -2.07
C PHE A 279 -7.62 -6.57 -3.38
N LEU A 280 -8.25 -5.86 -4.32
CA LEU A 280 -7.68 -5.51 -5.62
C LEU A 280 -6.70 -4.34 -5.48
N THR A 281 -5.56 -4.40 -6.17
CA THR A 281 -4.57 -3.31 -6.18
C THR A 281 -5.19 -1.94 -6.53
N PRO A 282 -6.02 -1.78 -7.58
CA PRO A 282 -6.62 -0.48 -7.87
C PRO A 282 -7.50 0.08 -6.74
N ALA A 283 -8.23 -0.80 -6.04
CA ALA A 283 -9.05 -0.41 -4.89
C ALA A 283 -8.20 0.05 -3.71
N ILE A 284 -7.11 -0.68 -3.41
CA ILE A 284 -6.14 -0.31 -2.37
C ILE A 284 -5.54 1.05 -2.68
N LEU A 285 -5.05 1.27 -3.91
CA LEU A 285 -4.38 2.53 -4.30
C LEU A 285 -5.34 3.72 -4.25
N ASN A 286 -6.55 3.59 -4.78
CA ASN A 286 -7.54 4.66 -4.72
C ASN A 286 -7.90 4.99 -3.26
N TYR A 287 -8.16 4.00 -2.43
CA TYR A 287 -8.44 4.21 -1.02
C TYR A 287 -7.27 4.87 -0.29
N VAL A 288 -6.04 4.38 -0.52
CA VAL A 288 -4.82 4.93 0.07
C VAL A 288 -4.55 6.37 -0.38
N ALA A 289 -4.86 6.71 -1.63
CA ALA A 289 -4.76 8.09 -2.12
C ALA A 289 -5.66 9.04 -1.31
N LEU A 290 -6.87 8.62 -0.98
CA LEU A 290 -7.82 9.41 -0.19
C LEU A 290 -7.54 9.40 1.32
N LEU A 291 -6.58 8.62 1.80
CA LEU A 291 -6.14 8.65 3.20
C LEU A 291 -5.30 9.91 3.49
N GLY A 292 -5.96 11.01 3.71
CA GLY A 292 -5.34 12.30 4.03
C GLY A 292 -5.09 13.20 2.82
N TRP A 293 -5.70 12.91 1.68
CA TRP A 293 -5.83 13.80 0.55
C TRP A 293 -7.29 13.86 0.11
N SER A 294 -7.72 15.02 -0.33
CA SER A 294 -9.06 15.23 -0.91
C SER A 294 -8.93 15.92 -2.26
N PRO A 295 -9.63 15.42 -3.28
CA PRO A 295 -9.66 16.08 -4.57
C PRO A 295 -10.33 17.46 -4.45
N ARG A 296 -10.01 18.37 -5.39
CA ARG A 296 -10.47 19.75 -5.37
C ARG A 296 -11.14 20.14 -6.69
N GLY A 297 -11.76 21.32 -6.71
CA GLY A 297 -12.41 21.84 -7.90
C GLY A 297 -13.57 20.98 -8.37
N GLU A 298 -13.64 20.70 -9.66
CA GLU A 298 -14.72 19.94 -10.28
C GLU A 298 -14.79 18.48 -9.83
N ARG A 299 -13.68 17.94 -9.33
CA ARG A 299 -13.56 16.55 -8.83
C ARG A 299 -13.75 16.42 -7.33
N ALA A 300 -14.16 17.48 -6.60
CA ALA A 300 -14.22 17.48 -5.13
C ALA A 300 -15.12 16.37 -4.52
N GLU A 301 -16.14 15.93 -5.25
CA GLU A 301 -17.06 14.86 -4.82
C GLU A 301 -16.70 13.48 -5.43
N GLN A 302 -15.63 13.39 -6.21
CA GLN A 302 -15.22 12.13 -6.83
C GLN A 302 -14.49 11.25 -5.79
N GLU A 303 -14.96 10.01 -5.64
CA GLU A 303 -14.33 9.02 -4.76
C GLU A 303 -13.56 7.94 -5.52
N PHE A 304 -13.98 7.60 -6.74
CA PHE A 304 -13.38 6.51 -7.53
C PHE A 304 -12.53 7.09 -8.66
N PHE A 305 -11.27 6.69 -8.69
CA PHE A 305 -10.26 7.19 -9.62
C PHE A 305 -9.48 6.04 -10.25
N THR A 306 -9.23 6.13 -11.53
CA THR A 306 -8.13 5.39 -12.16
C THR A 306 -6.80 6.05 -11.75
N MET A 307 -5.68 5.35 -11.93
CA MET A 307 -4.34 5.92 -11.65
C MET A 307 -4.05 7.15 -12.51
N SER A 308 -4.52 7.18 -13.75
CA SER A 308 -4.39 8.35 -14.63
C SER A 308 -5.16 9.56 -14.10
N GLU A 309 -6.41 9.34 -13.69
CA GLU A 309 -7.24 10.40 -13.09
C GLU A 309 -6.66 10.91 -11.76
N LEU A 310 -6.08 10.00 -10.94
CA LEU A 310 -5.37 10.41 -9.73
C LEU A 310 -4.17 11.28 -10.06
N ALA A 311 -3.35 10.90 -11.05
CA ALA A 311 -2.20 11.68 -11.47
C ALA A 311 -2.58 13.07 -12.00
N GLU A 312 -3.72 13.18 -12.69
CA GLU A 312 -4.24 14.47 -13.17
C GLU A 312 -4.81 15.34 -12.04
N ALA A 313 -5.52 14.71 -11.08
CA ALA A 313 -6.24 15.42 -10.04
C ALA A 313 -5.39 15.79 -8.83
N PHE A 314 -4.28 15.08 -8.60
CA PHE A 314 -3.51 15.19 -7.38
C PHE A 314 -2.78 16.51 -7.28
N ASP A 315 -3.06 17.26 -6.22
CA ASP A 315 -2.31 18.45 -5.84
C ASP A 315 -1.88 18.40 -4.36
N ILE A 316 -0.78 19.05 -4.06
CA ILE A 316 -0.23 19.11 -2.70
C ILE A 316 -1.19 19.85 -1.75
N ALA A 317 -1.93 20.85 -2.26
CA ALA A 317 -2.85 21.66 -1.46
C ALA A 317 -4.09 20.87 -1.00
N GLY A 318 -4.37 19.71 -1.61
CA GLY A 318 -5.41 18.79 -1.18
C GLY A 318 -4.99 17.89 -0.01
N ILE A 319 -3.69 17.87 0.37
CA ILE A 319 -3.20 17.05 1.48
C ILE A 319 -3.58 17.66 2.82
N SER A 320 -4.18 16.85 3.69
CA SER A 320 -4.66 17.27 5.02
C SER A 320 -3.54 17.33 6.06
N LYS A 321 -3.61 18.36 6.94
CA LYS A 321 -2.79 18.44 8.15
C LYS A 321 -3.18 17.43 9.22
N SER A 322 -4.42 16.94 9.18
CA SER A 322 -4.95 16.01 10.16
C SER A 322 -4.56 14.57 9.83
N PRO A 323 -4.26 13.73 10.84
CA PRO A 323 -4.09 12.30 10.64
C PRO A 323 -5.34 11.67 10.02
N ALA A 324 -5.14 10.67 9.16
CA ALA A 324 -6.20 9.87 8.57
C ALA A 324 -6.31 8.53 9.30
N ILE A 325 -7.53 8.08 9.59
CA ILE A 325 -7.78 6.78 10.22
C ILE A 325 -8.02 5.75 9.11
N PHE A 326 -7.30 4.64 9.19
CA PHE A 326 -7.51 3.50 8.29
C PHE A 326 -8.80 2.77 8.67
N ASP A 327 -9.71 2.63 7.71
CA ASP A 327 -11.00 1.98 7.86
C ASP A 327 -11.12 0.83 6.86
N ILE A 328 -11.10 -0.41 7.37
CA ILE A 328 -11.20 -1.62 6.56
C ILE A 328 -12.58 -1.78 5.90
N GLU A 329 -13.65 -1.29 6.54
CA GLU A 329 -15.00 -1.35 5.98
C GLU A 329 -15.10 -0.42 4.77
N LYS A 330 -14.51 0.78 4.88
CA LYS A 330 -14.44 1.71 3.74
C LYS A 330 -13.59 1.13 2.61
N LEU A 331 -12.46 0.50 2.89
CA LEU A 331 -11.68 -0.21 1.86
C LEU A 331 -12.49 -1.34 1.23
N THR A 332 -13.26 -2.09 2.01
CA THR A 332 -14.14 -3.16 1.50
C THR A 332 -15.21 -2.59 0.55
N TYR A 333 -15.80 -1.45 0.90
CA TYR A 333 -16.74 -0.74 0.03
C TYR A 333 -16.08 -0.32 -1.30
N PHE A 334 -14.86 0.22 -1.26
CA PHE A 334 -14.10 0.54 -2.47
C PHE A 334 -13.86 -0.71 -3.31
N ASN A 335 -13.39 -1.78 -2.70
CA ASN A 335 -13.08 -3.03 -3.37
C ASN A 335 -14.31 -3.63 -4.06
N ALA A 336 -15.45 -3.68 -3.36
CA ALA A 336 -16.71 -4.14 -3.92
C ALA A 336 -17.16 -3.29 -5.13
N ASN A 337 -16.90 -1.98 -5.12
CA ASN A 337 -17.20 -1.11 -6.25
C ASN A 337 -16.29 -1.41 -7.45
N TYR A 338 -14.98 -1.58 -7.23
CA TYR A 338 -14.05 -1.95 -8.29
C TYR A 338 -14.40 -3.31 -8.90
N ILE A 339 -14.75 -4.31 -8.08
CA ILE A 339 -15.19 -5.63 -8.57
C ILE A 339 -16.45 -5.50 -9.44
N ARG A 340 -17.45 -4.74 -9.00
CA ARG A 340 -18.71 -4.58 -9.75
C ARG A 340 -18.53 -3.89 -11.10
N ASN A 341 -17.59 -2.96 -11.19
CA ASN A 341 -17.35 -2.17 -12.41
C ASN A 341 -16.23 -2.73 -13.28
N MET A 342 -15.57 -3.80 -12.86
CA MET A 342 -14.57 -4.51 -13.65
C MET A 342 -15.22 -5.21 -14.86
N ALA A 343 -14.50 -5.33 -15.97
CA ALA A 343 -14.95 -6.17 -17.07
C ALA A 343 -15.16 -7.62 -16.61
N SER A 344 -16.22 -8.27 -17.09
CA SER A 344 -16.60 -9.63 -16.61
C SER A 344 -15.49 -10.64 -16.82
N GLU A 345 -14.73 -10.52 -17.93
CA GLU A 345 -13.59 -11.40 -18.26
C GLU A 345 -12.43 -11.20 -17.30
N ASP A 346 -12.17 -9.95 -16.87
CA ASP A 346 -11.12 -9.62 -15.90
C ASP A 346 -11.49 -10.12 -14.51
N PHE A 347 -12.76 -9.96 -14.12
CA PHE A 347 -13.26 -10.53 -12.87
C PHE A 347 -13.19 -12.05 -12.88
N ALA A 348 -13.61 -12.69 -13.96
CA ALA A 348 -13.56 -14.15 -14.08
C ALA A 348 -12.12 -14.67 -13.91
N ARG A 349 -11.15 -13.99 -14.53
CA ARG A 349 -9.71 -14.30 -14.40
C ARG A 349 -9.20 -14.10 -12.96
N ALA A 350 -9.60 -13.02 -12.30
CA ALA A 350 -9.21 -12.75 -10.92
C ALA A 350 -9.87 -13.72 -9.91
N ALA A 351 -11.11 -14.14 -10.16
CA ALA A 351 -11.89 -15.02 -9.31
C ALA A 351 -11.52 -16.50 -9.46
N GLU A 352 -11.05 -16.92 -10.63
CA GLU A 352 -10.79 -18.33 -10.95
C GLU A 352 -9.89 -19.05 -9.93
N PRO A 353 -8.74 -18.50 -9.49
CA PRO A 353 -7.91 -19.16 -8.48
C PRO A 353 -8.64 -19.41 -7.16
N PHE A 354 -9.56 -18.52 -6.79
CA PHE A 354 -10.37 -18.65 -5.57
C PHE A 354 -11.53 -19.64 -5.76
N ILE A 355 -12.19 -19.64 -6.91
CA ILE A 355 -13.20 -20.64 -7.26
C ILE A 355 -12.59 -22.03 -7.19
N ARG A 356 -11.41 -22.23 -7.78
CA ARG A 356 -10.69 -23.51 -7.82
C ARG A 356 -10.16 -23.98 -6.46
N GLN A 357 -10.18 -23.13 -5.43
CA GLN A 357 -9.90 -23.60 -4.05
C GLN A 357 -10.99 -24.55 -3.54
N SER A 358 -12.25 -24.34 -3.92
CA SER A 358 -13.39 -25.15 -3.48
C SER A 358 -14.01 -26.01 -4.58
N VAL A 359 -14.00 -25.55 -5.83
CA VAL A 359 -14.59 -26.27 -6.98
C VAL A 359 -13.47 -26.93 -7.78
N LYS A 360 -13.20 -28.21 -7.47
CA LYS A 360 -12.14 -28.99 -8.12
C LYS A 360 -12.57 -29.60 -9.46
N ASN A 361 -13.86 -29.83 -9.66
CA ASN A 361 -14.39 -30.38 -10.90
C ASN A 361 -14.27 -29.33 -12.02
N GLU A 362 -13.38 -29.58 -12.97
CA GLU A 362 -13.12 -28.71 -14.12
C GLU A 362 -14.28 -28.66 -15.13
N ALA A 363 -15.22 -29.60 -15.07
CA ALA A 363 -16.42 -29.58 -15.90
C ALA A 363 -17.33 -28.37 -15.57
N TYR A 364 -17.24 -27.84 -14.36
CA TYR A 364 -17.93 -26.60 -14.00
C TYR A 364 -17.14 -25.38 -14.45
N SER A 365 -17.77 -24.54 -15.26
CA SER A 365 -17.16 -23.32 -15.80
C SER A 365 -16.91 -22.30 -14.71
N ALA A 366 -15.62 -22.00 -14.43
CA ALA A 366 -15.25 -20.95 -13.48
C ALA A 366 -15.78 -19.58 -13.92
N ALA A 367 -15.85 -19.30 -15.23
CA ALA A 367 -16.39 -18.04 -15.74
C ALA A 367 -17.90 -17.89 -15.48
N GLU A 368 -18.68 -18.97 -15.64
CA GLU A 368 -20.11 -18.94 -15.33
C GLU A 368 -20.37 -18.78 -13.84
N ILE A 369 -19.56 -19.43 -12.97
CA ILE A 369 -19.63 -19.26 -11.52
C ILE A 369 -19.26 -17.82 -11.14
N ALA A 370 -18.20 -17.26 -11.74
CA ALA A 370 -17.77 -15.88 -11.50
C ALA A 370 -18.87 -14.87 -11.87
N ALA A 371 -19.57 -15.08 -12.98
CA ALA A 371 -20.66 -14.20 -13.40
C ALA A 371 -21.78 -14.09 -12.34
N LEU A 372 -22.03 -15.15 -11.58
CA LEU A 372 -23.00 -15.11 -10.47
C LEU A 372 -22.52 -14.33 -9.27
N LEU A 373 -21.20 -14.19 -9.09
CA LEU A 373 -20.57 -13.60 -7.90
C LEU A 373 -20.34 -12.11 -8.04
N GLN A 374 -20.00 -11.61 -9.23
CA GLN A 374 -19.44 -10.29 -9.45
C GLN A 374 -20.23 -9.16 -8.78
N ALA A 375 -21.55 -9.15 -8.92
CA ALA A 375 -22.43 -8.11 -8.37
C ALA A 375 -22.47 -8.08 -6.83
N ARG A 376 -22.06 -9.17 -6.15
CA ARG A 376 -22.16 -9.37 -4.71
C ARG A 376 -20.85 -9.76 -4.04
N CYS A 377 -19.76 -9.73 -4.77
CA CYS A 377 -18.43 -10.03 -4.26
C CYS A 377 -17.83 -8.77 -3.65
N GLU A 378 -17.40 -8.86 -2.40
CA GLU A 378 -16.72 -7.76 -1.71
C GLU A 378 -15.21 -7.98 -1.68
N LYS A 379 -14.78 -9.24 -1.49
CA LYS A 379 -13.38 -9.66 -1.51
C LYS A 379 -13.24 -10.99 -2.24
N LEU A 380 -12.13 -11.19 -2.93
CA LEU A 380 -11.88 -12.45 -3.64
C LEU A 380 -11.79 -13.65 -2.71
N THR A 381 -11.32 -13.45 -1.48
CA THR A 381 -11.25 -14.50 -0.44
C THR A 381 -12.61 -14.99 0.08
N ASP A 382 -13.68 -14.25 -0.19
CA ASP A 382 -15.05 -14.70 0.18
C ASP A 382 -15.62 -15.73 -0.80
N ILE A 383 -14.99 -15.92 -1.97
CA ILE A 383 -15.48 -16.73 -3.06
C ILE A 383 -15.54 -18.24 -2.69
N PRO A 384 -14.46 -18.85 -2.13
CA PRO A 384 -14.45 -20.29 -1.89
C PRO A 384 -15.65 -20.81 -1.09
N GLU A 385 -16.01 -20.11 -0.02
CA GLU A 385 -17.14 -20.50 0.83
C GLU A 385 -18.50 -20.32 0.15
N LYS A 386 -18.60 -19.36 -0.79
CA LYS A 386 -19.87 -19.09 -1.50
C LYS A 386 -20.16 -20.12 -2.60
N VAL A 387 -19.16 -20.88 -3.08
CA VAL A 387 -19.27 -21.74 -4.25
C VAL A 387 -18.93 -23.21 -4.02
N ASP A 388 -18.51 -23.59 -2.80
CA ASP A 388 -18.09 -24.95 -2.42
C ASP A 388 -19.14 -26.01 -2.73
N PHE A 389 -20.43 -25.65 -2.65
CA PHE A 389 -21.54 -26.53 -2.95
C PHE A 389 -21.59 -27.01 -4.42
N PHE A 390 -20.92 -26.34 -5.34
CA PHE A 390 -20.83 -26.83 -6.72
C PHE A 390 -20.04 -28.13 -6.80
N ASP A 391 -18.96 -28.26 -6.04
CA ASP A 391 -18.13 -29.46 -6.05
C ASP A 391 -18.80 -30.62 -5.29
N ALA A 392 -19.34 -30.34 -4.11
CA ALA A 392 -20.03 -31.34 -3.30
C ALA A 392 -21.25 -30.71 -2.60
N LEU A 393 -22.39 -31.40 -2.65
CA LEU A 393 -23.55 -30.97 -1.88
C LEU A 393 -23.24 -31.09 -0.37
N PRO A 394 -23.25 -29.98 0.38
CA PRO A 394 -23.01 -30.02 1.82
C PRO A 394 -24.14 -30.74 2.55
N ASP A 395 -23.91 -31.24 3.76
CA ASP A 395 -24.99 -31.59 4.64
C ASP A 395 -25.68 -30.32 5.14
N TYR A 396 -27.03 -30.30 5.13
CA TYR A 396 -27.79 -29.10 5.45
C TYR A 396 -29.05 -29.44 6.26
N ASP A 397 -29.54 -28.47 7.02
CA ASP A 397 -30.73 -28.58 7.85
C ASP A 397 -32.00 -28.53 6.99
N LEU A 398 -32.98 -29.41 7.31
CA LEU A 398 -34.32 -29.43 6.70
C LEU A 398 -35.07 -28.10 6.93
N ALA A 399 -34.76 -27.35 7.97
CA ALA A 399 -35.31 -26.03 8.22
C ALA A 399 -35.06 -25.04 7.06
N PHE A 400 -34.02 -25.26 6.21
CA PHE A 400 -33.73 -24.43 5.05
C PHE A 400 -34.85 -24.46 3.99
N TYR A 401 -35.63 -25.52 3.95
CA TYR A 401 -36.79 -25.60 3.07
C TYR A 401 -37.95 -24.68 3.48
N THR A 402 -37.96 -24.20 4.73
CA THR A 402 -39.00 -23.31 5.24
C THR A 402 -38.70 -21.85 4.87
N ASN A 403 -39.62 -21.23 4.09
CA ASN A 403 -39.47 -19.81 3.72
C ASN A 403 -40.87 -19.15 3.61
N LYS A 404 -41.12 -18.16 4.48
CA LYS A 404 -42.40 -17.43 4.51
C LYS A 404 -42.71 -16.67 3.22
N LYS A 405 -41.69 -16.08 2.58
CA LYS A 405 -41.86 -15.31 1.33
C LYS A 405 -42.21 -16.24 0.16
N SER A 406 -41.58 -17.40 0.10
CA SER A 406 -41.82 -18.43 -0.90
C SER A 406 -43.04 -19.29 -0.56
N LYS A 407 -43.64 -19.13 0.62
CA LYS A 407 -44.76 -19.95 1.13
C LYS A 407 -44.43 -21.45 1.14
N THR A 408 -43.23 -21.80 1.60
CA THR A 408 -42.74 -23.18 1.68
C THR A 408 -42.49 -23.60 3.13
N ASP A 409 -42.74 -24.85 3.39
CA ASP A 409 -42.28 -25.63 4.55
C ASP A 409 -41.79 -26.99 4.05
N ALA A 410 -41.45 -27.91 4.94
CA ALA A 410 -40.95 -29.23 4.57
C ALA A 410 -41.97 -30.03 3.71
N ALA A 411 -43.24 -29.98 4.03
CA ALA A 411 -44.27 -30.72 3.30
C ALA A 411 -44.51 -30.16 1.87
N VAL A 412 -44.65 -28.83 1.77
CA VAL A 412 -44.79 -28.14 0.46
C VAL A 412 -43.52 -28.34 -0.37
N SER A 413 -42.34 -28.29 0.25
CA SER A 413 -41.07 -28.47 -0.46
C SER A 413 -40.93 -29.90 -0.99
N LEU A 414 -41.30 -30.92 -0.22
CA LEU A 414 -41.32 -32.30 -0.69
C LEU A 414 -42.25 -32.47 -1.90
N GLU A 415 -43.46 -31.93 -1.80
CA GLU A 415 -44.44 -31.98 -2.90
C GLU A 415 -43.90 -31.32 -4.17
N MET A 416 -43.31 -30.11 -4.05
CA MET A 416 -42.75 -29.39 -5.21
C MET A 416 -41.59 -30.15 -5.85
N LEU A 417 -40.67 -30.71 -5.04
CA LEU A 417 -39.56 -31.50 -5.56
C LEU A 417 -40.02 -32.79 -6.28
N GLN A 418 -40.99 -33.50 -5.70
CA GLN A 418 -41.58 -34.70 -6.33
C GLN A 418 -42.25 -34.38 -7.66
N LYS A 419 -42.95 -33.23 -7.76
CA LYS A 419 -43.63 -32.81 -8.99
C LYS A 419 -42.68 -32.27 -10.05
N VAL A 420 -41.63 -31.58 -9.69
CA VAL A 420 -40.67 -30.98 -10.64
C VAL A 420 -39.68 -32.02 -11.22
N LEU A 421 -39.36 -33.08 -10.47
CA LEU A 421 -38.40 -34.11 -10.88
C LEU A 421 -38.72 -34.73 -12.27
N PRO A 422 -39.93 -35.19 -12.58
CA PRO A 422 -40.24 -35.72 -13.93
C PRO A 422 -40.11 -34.67 -15.04
N LYS A 423 -40.40 -33.40 -14.75
CA LYS A 423 -40.24 -32.29 -15.72
C LYS A 423 -38.78 -32.04 -16.02
N LEU A 424 -37.88 -32.06 -14.99
CA LEU A 424 -36.46 -31.97 -15.16
C LEU A 424 -35.88 -33.16 -15.94
N GLU A 425 -36.33 -34.38 -15.66
CA GLU A 425 -35.92 -35.58 -16.38
C GLU A 425 -36.31 -35.54 -17.86
N ALA A 426 -37.47 -34.98 -18.18
CA ALA A 426 -37.99 -34.87 -19.55
C ALA A 426 -37.42 -33.66 -20.33
N LEU A 427 -36.82 -32.70 -19.67
CA LEU A 427 -36.28 -31.47 -20.30
C LEU A 427 -35.08 -31.79 -21.21
N ASN A 428 -35.22 -31.47 -22.50
CA ASN A 428 -34.13 -31.67 -23.49
C ASN A 428 -33.19 -30.44 -23.62
N ASP A 429 -33.77 -29.25 -23.52
CA ASP A 429 -33.00 -28.01 -23.58
C ASP A 429 -32.53 -27.60 -22.15
N TRP A 430 -31.26 -27.90 -21.82
CA TRP A 430 -30.67 -27.58 -20.52
C TRP A 430 -29.91 -26.24 -20.55
N SER A 431 -30.41 -25.30 -21.36
CA SER A 431 -29.97 -23.91 -21.34
C SER A 431 -30.62 -23.14 -20.17
N THR A 432 -30.09 -21.96 -19.85
CA THR A 432 -30.70 -21.05 -18.86
C THR A 432 -32.14 -20.74 -19.20
N ASP A 433 -32.41 -20.41 -20.48
CA ASP A 433 -33.77 -20.08 -20.94
C ASP A 433 -34.67 -21.32 -20.91
N GLY A 434 -34.18 -22.49 -21.37
CA GLY A 434 -34.95 -23.74 -21.35
C GLY A 434 -35.34 -24.17 -19.95
N ILE A 435 -34.44 -24.09 -18.97
CA ILE A 435 -34.72 -24.37 -17.55
C ILE A 435 -35.71 -23.34 -16.98
N HIS A 436 -35.48 -22.06 -17.25
CA HIS A 436 -36.33 -20.96 -16.77
C HIS A 436 -37.75 -21.11 -17.28
N ASP A 437 -37.94 -21.22 -18.58
CA ASP A 437 -39.27 -21.28 -19.19
C ASP A 437 -40.05 -22.51 -18.75
N MET A 438 -39.37 -23.65 -18.63
CA MET A 438 -40.01 -24.88 -18.07
C MET A 438 -40.48 -24.64 -16.62
N LEU A 439 -39.65 -24.05 -15.75
CA LEU A 439 -40.00 -23.81 -14.35
C LEU A 439 -41.13 -22.79 -14.21
N ILE A 440 -41.15 -21.74 -15.03
CA ILE A 440 -42.26 -20.75 -15.03
C ILE A 440 -43.56 -21.37 -15.48
N ALA A 441 -43.58 -22.03 -16.64
CA ALA A 441 -44.77 -22.68 -17.17
C ALA A 441 -45.31 -23.75 -16.19
N PHE A 442 -44.43 -24.48 -15.54
CA PHE A 442 -44.82 -25.50 -14.59
C PHE A 442 -45.37 -24.90 -13.28
N ALA A 443 -44.86 -23.79 -12.79
CA ALA A 443 -45.42 -23.07 -11.65
C ALA A 443 -46.82 -22.54 -11.94
N GLU A 444 -47.08 -22.05 -13.18
CA GLU A 444 -48.42 -21.66 -13.66
C GLU A 444 -49.38 -22.87 -13.76
N GLU A 445 -48.92 -24.00 -14.32
CA GLU A 445 -49.69 -25.25 -14.36
C GLU A 445 -50.13 -25.69 -12.95
N LEU A 446 -49.26 -25.53 -11.95
CA LEU A 446 -49.55 -25.88 -10.57
C LEU A 446 -50.38 -24.82 -9.81
N GLY A 447 -50.56 -23.64 -10.37
CA GLY A 447 -51.24 -22.53 -9.72
C GLY A 447 -50.47 -21.96 -8.49
N VAL A 448 -49.16 -22.09 -8.47
CA VAL A 448 -48.29 -21.62 -7.39
C VAL A 448 -47.39 -20.46 -7.83
N LYS A 449 -46.83 -19.74 -6.86
CA LYS A 449 -45.80 -18.72 -7.19
C LYS A 449 -44.51 -19.39 -7.67
N ASN A 450 -43.82 -18.79 -8.60
CA ASN A 450 -42.51 -19.24 -9.06
C ASN A 450 -41.55 -19.54 -7.89
N ALA A 451 -41.53 -18.65 -6.88
CA ALA A 451 -40.72 -18.82 -5.69
C ALA A 451 -41.06 -20.08 -4.86
N THR A 452 -42.33 -20.54 -4.91
CA THR A 452 -42.76 -21.75 -4.20
C THR A 452 -42.16 -23.01 -4.81
N LEU A 453 -41.97 -23.03 -6.13
CA LEU A 453 -41.30 -24.10 -6.86
C LEU A 453 -39.78 -23.98 -6.82
N MET A 454 -39.24 -22.76 -7.06
CA MET A 454 -37.79 -22.55 -7.21
C MET A 454 -37.04 -22.58 -5.89
N TRP A 455 -37.64 -22.21 -4.75
CA TRP A 455 -36.98 -22.23 -3.46
C TRP A 455 -36.53 -23.64 -3.05
N PRO A 456 -37.44 -24.67 -3.00
CA PRO A 456 -37.04 -26.04 -2.70
C PRO A 456 -35.96 -26.57 -3.66
N LEU A 457 -36.11 -26.30 -4.97
CA LEU A 457 -35.17 -26.73 -5.98
C LEU A 457 -33.77 -26.16 -5.71
N ARG A 458 -33.70 -24.88 -5.39
CA ARG A 458 -32.42 -24.22 -5.05
C ARG A 458 -31.78 -24.82 -3.79
N ILE A 459 -32.59 -25.06 -2.73
CA ILE A 459 -32.09 -25.67 -1.50
C ILE A 459 -31.60 -27.10 -1.77
N ALA A 460 -32.34 -27.90 -2.52
CA ALA A 460 -31.95 -29.26 -2.87
C ALA A 460 -30.64 -29.31 -3.65
N CYS A 461 -30.42 -28.33 -4.56
CA CYS A 461 -29.24 -28.26 -5.40
C CYS A 461 -28.01 -27.67 -4.69
N ALA A 462 -28.18 -26.72 -3.76
CA ALA A 462 -27.11 -25.99 -3.15
C ALA A 462 -26.86 -26.34 -1.67
N GLY A 463 -27.85 -26.78 -0.93
CA GLY A 463 -27.75 -27.01 0.51
C GLY A 463 -27.47 -25.74 1.33
N LYS A 464 -27.75 -24.55 0.77
CA LYS A 464 -27.40 -23.24 1.39
C LYS A 464 -28.58 -22.28 1.33
N LEU A 465 -28.77 -21.50 2.42
CA LEU A 465 -29.80 -20.44 2.47
C LEU A 465 -29.47 -19.27 1.55
N VAL A 466 -28.19 -18.95 1.41
CA VAL A 466 -27.68 -17.86 0.56
C VAL A 466 -26.79 -18.47 -0.51
N THR A 467 -27.08 -18.16 -1.76
CA THR A 467 -26.34 -18.65 -2.93
C THR A 467 -26.04 -17.48 -3.87
N PRO A 468 -24.96 -17.53 -4.67
CA PRO A 468 -24.63 -16.49 -5.63
C PRO A 468 -25.67 -16.36 -6.75
N GLY A 469 -26.32 -17.46 -7.14
CA GLY A 469 -27.37 -17.53 -8.17
C GLY A 469 -28.67 -18.08 -7.66
N GLY A 470 -29.73 -18.05 -8.49
CA GLY A 470 -31.02 -18.68 -8.28
C GLY A 470 -31.02 -20.17 -8.67
N ALA A 471 -32.18 -20.79 -8.61
CA ALA A 471 -32.34 -22.21 -8.96
C ALA A 471 -31.92 -22.48 -10.43
N VAL A 472 -32.28 -21.60 -11.35
CA VAL A 472 -32.03 -21.76 -12.80
C VAL A 472 -30.53 -21.81 -13.08
N GLU A 473 -29.81 -20.81 -12.62
CA GLU A 473 -28.37 -20.68 -12.85
C GLU A 473 -27.60 -21.82 -12.18
N ILE A 474 -27.98 -22.19 -10.98
CA ILE A 474 -27.35 -23.30 -10.24
C ILE A 474 -27.59 -24.64 -10.99
N CYS A 475 -28.82 -24.93 -11.41
CA CYS A 475 -29.12 -26.12 -12.17
C CYS A 475 -28.37 -26.19 -13.50
N LYS A 476 -28.24 -25.03 -14.19
CA LYS A 476 -27.51 -24.94 -15.44
C LYS A 476 -26.03 -25.30 -15.27
N ILE A 477 -25.37 -24.75 -14.23
CA ILE A 477 -23.95 -25.00 -13.96
C ILE A 477 -23.72 -26.45 -13.52
N LEU A 478 -24.57 -26.99 -12.63
CA LEU A 478 -24.47 -28.38 -12.18
C LEU A 478 -24.69 -29.40 -13.33
N GLY A 479 -25.44 -29.01 -14.35
CA GLY A 479 -25.87 -29.91 -15.41
C GLY A 479 -27.05 -30.79 -15.00
N LYS A 480 -27.63 -31.46 -15.99
CA LYS A 480 -28.87 -32.22 -15.83
C LYS A 480 -28.77 -33.38 -14.83
N ASP A 481 -27.73 -34.20 -15.01
CA ASP A 481 -27.59 -35.43 -14.22
C ASP A 481 -27.35 -35.13 -12.73
N GLU A 482 -26.45 -34.17 -12.42
CA GLU A 482 -26.15 -33.78 -11.05
C GLU A 482 -27.35 -33.06 -10.38
N THR A 483 -28.08 -32.22 -11.12
CA THR A 483 -29.29 -31.59 -10.64
C THR A 483 -30.32 -32.63 -10.24
N ILE A 484 -30.60 -33.61 -11.11
CA ILE A 484 -31.57 -34.71 -10.85
C ILE A 484 -31.13 -35.52 -9.65
N ARG A 485 -29.83 -35.85 -9.54
CA ARG A 485 -29.28 -36.57 -8.38
C ARG A 485 -29.52 -35.81 -7.07
N ARG A 486 -29.24 -34.52 -7.03
CA ARG A 486 -29.43 -33.66 -5.83
C ARG A 486 -30.90 -33.50 -5.48
N VAL A 487 -31.79 -33.35 -6.45
CA VAL A 487 -33.24 -33.29 -6.23
C VAL A 487 -33.74 -34.61 -5.61
N LYS A 488 -33.29 -35.78 -6.08
CA LYS A 488 -33.60 -37.08 -5.49
C LYS A 488 -33.14 -37.18 -4.04
N CYS A 489 -31.91 -36.77 -3.75
CA CYS A 489 -31.38 -36.69 -2.38
C CYS A 489 -32.24 -35.78 -1.49
N GLY A 490 -32.71 -34.62 -2.00
CA GLY A 490 -33.58 -33.70 -1.29
C GLY A 490 -34.94 -34.31 -0.97
N ILE A 491 -35.52 -35.07 -1.90
CA ILE A 491 -36.79 -35.81 -1.70
C ILE A 491 -36.59 -36.88 -0.62
N GLU A 492 -35.53 -37.68 -0.70
CA GLU A 492 -35.22 -38.70 0.31
C GLU A 492 -35.06 -38.09 1.71
N LYS A 493 -34.30 -36.97 1.80
CA LYS A 493 -34.06 -36.27 3.04
C LYS A 493 -35.31 -35.69 3.69
N LEU A 494 -36.28 -35.22 2.88
CA LEU A 494 -37.56 -34.68 3.35
C LEU A 494 -38.62 -35.79 3.62
N GLY A 495 -38.50 -36.93 2.93
CA GLY A 495 -39.48 -38.05 3.05
C GLY A 495 -39.08 -39.11 4.07
N GLY A 496 -37.85 -39.08 4.59
CA GLY A 496 -37.34 -40.01 5.57
C GLY A 496 -37.60 -39.57 6.96
#